data_b3d9327d095ed8379a2ba5356d2f8c25
#
_entry.id   b3d9327d095ed8379a2ba5356d2f8c25
#
_cell.length_a   1.000
_cell.length_b   1.000
_cell.length_c   1.000
_cell.angle_alpha   90.00
_cell.angle_beta   90.00
_cell.angle_gamma   90.00
#
_symmetry.space_group_name_H-M   'P 1'
#
loop_
_entity.id
_entity.type
_entity.pdbx_description
1 polymer ?
#
loop_
_entity_poly.entity_id
_entity_poly.type
_entity_poly.pdbx_seq_one_letter_code
_entity_poly.pdbx_strand_id
1 'polypeptide(L)'
;MRGVNRVKLIGNLGKDPDIQHLEGNIGVAKFSLATTETFKDRSGKLISQTEWHTVVLWRGLAELAQKYLHKGSLVYIEGRLRTRSWEDKEGNKKFATEVVGDNLIMLDKRSDGSHPPVSHEGMDGTGNSDTPPIGEPSEDLPF
;
A
#
# COMPACT_ATOMS: atom_id res chain seq x y z
N MET A 1 -18.46 -7.97 26.21
CA MET A 1 -17.25 -8.60 25.79
C MET A 1 -16.42 -7.66 24.98
N ARG A 2 -15.16 -7.66 25.13
CA ARG A 2 -14.32 -6.77 24.39
C ARG A 2 -13.32 -7.51 23.59
N GLY A 3 -12.92 -6.99 22.50
CA GLY A 3 -11.95 -7.63 21.63
C GLY A 3 -11.22 -6.62 20.79
N VAL A 4 -10.24 -7.08 20.02
CA VAL A 4 -9.49 -6.23 19.13
C VAL A 4 -9.52 -6.88 17.77
N ASN A 5 -9.76 -6.07 16.74
CA ASN A 5 -9.74 -6.56 15.37
C ASN A 5 -9.03 -5.48 14.56
N ARG A 6 -7.75 -5.69 14.29
CA ARG A 6 -6.93 -4.67 13.66
C ARG A 6 -5.92 -5.31 12.75
N VAL A 7 -5.74 -4.75 11.59
CA VAL A 7 -4.81 -5.26 10.60
C VAL A 7 -3.99 -4.10 10.09
N LYS A 8 -2.70 -4.29 9.93
CA LYS A 8 -1.82 -3.29 9.36
C LYS A 8 -1.04 -3.96 8.25
N LEU A 9 -1.05 -3.38 7.07
CA LEU A 9 -0.40 -3.97 5.92
C LEU A 9 0.41 -2.92 5.17
N ILE A 10 1.56 -3.29 4.67
CA ILE A 10 2.31 -2.48 3.74
C ILE A 10 2.58 -3.38 2.55
N GLY A 11 2.14 -2.99 1.39
CA GLY A 11 2.32 -3.83 0.23
C GLY A 11 1.99 -3.10 -1.06
N ASN A 12 2.00 -3.85 -2.13
CA ASN A 12 1.77 -3.30 -3.45
C ASN A 12 0.47 -3.81 -4.04
N LEU A 13 -0.23 -2.95 -4.76
CA LEU A 13 -1.44 -3.37 -5.41
C LEU A 13 -1.13 -4.30 -6.57
N GLY A 14 -1.90 -5.35 -6.70
CA GLY A 14 -1.72 -6.27 -7.80
C GLY A 14 -2.45 -5.88 -9.04
N LYS A 15 -3.42 -4.98 -8.94
CA LYS A 15 -4.16 -4.49 -10.07
C LYS A 15 -4.69 -3.12 -9.73
N ASP A 16 -5.18 -2.42 -10.70
CA ASP A 16 -5.84 -1.16 -10.45
C ASP A 16 -7.06 -1.41 -9.57
N PRO A 17 -7.42 -0.48 -8.70
CA PRO A 17 -8.60 -0.67 -7.85
C PRO A 17 -9.87 -0.77 -8.68
N ASP A 18 -10.76 -1.64 -8.22
CA ASP A 18 -12.05 -1.78 -8.87
C ASP A 18 -13.00 -0.87 -8.13
N ILE A 19 -13.56 0.11 -8.81
CA ILE A 19 -14.37 1.14 -8.17
C ILE A 19 -15.82 0.91 -8.51
N GLN A 20 -16.66 0.92 -7.51
CA GLN A 20 -18.09 0.81 -7.71
C GLN A 20 -18.80 1.89 -6.94
N HIS A 21 -19.95 2.30 -7.40
CA HIS A 21 -20.76 3.26 -6.68
C HIS A 21 -22.09 2.62 -6.36
N LEU A 22 -22.41 2.63 -5.09
CA LEU A 22 -23.66 2.03 -4.63
C LEU A 22 -24.72 3.08 -4.55
N GLU A 23 -25.93 2.66 -4.15
CA GLU A 23 -26.99 3.60 -4.06
C GLU A 23 -26.59 4.74 -3.19
N GLY A 24 -27.03 5.91 -3.43
CA GLY A 24 -26.62 7.07 -2.66
C GLY A 24 -25.25 7.57 -3.01
N ASN A 25 -24.72 7.10 -4.12
CA ASN A 25 -23.44 7.58 -4.58
C ASN A 25 -22.34 7.23 -3.60
N ILE A 26 -22.40 6.12 -2.93
CA ILE A 26 -21.38 5.71 -2.01
C ILE A 26 -20.33 4.93 -2.77
N GLY A 27 -19.12 5.43 -2.78
CA GLY A 27 -18.04 4.78 -3.51
C GLY A 27 -17.40 3.67 -2.71
N VAL A 28 -17.04 2.61 -3.39
CA VAL A 28 -16.34 1.47 -2.80
C VAL A 28 -15.20 1.10 -3.72
N ALA A 29 -14.02 0.96 -3.17
CA ALA A 29 -12.86 0.52 -3.94
C ALA A 29 -12.38 -0.80 -3.40
N LYS A 30 -12.05 -1.72 -4.29
CA LYS A 30 -11.59 -3.02 -3.86
C LYS A 30 -10.37 -3.38 -4.67
N PHE A 31 -9.36 -3.88 -4.01
CA PHE A 31 -8.15 -4.28 -4.71
C PHE A 31 -7.40 -5.36 -3.94
N SER A 32 -6.49 -6.02 -4.64
CA SER A 32 -5.65 -7.02 -4.02
C SER A 32 -4.33 -6.38 -3.63
N LEU A 33 -3.87 -6.66 -2.44
CA LEU A 33 -2.62 -6.10 -1.95
C LEU A 33 -1.68 -7.24 -1.62
N ALA A 34 -0.48 -7.19 -2.14
CA ALA A 34 0.52 -8.23 -1.91
C ALA A 34 1.49 -7.78 -0.83
N THR A 35 1.65 -8.61 0.18
CA THR A 35 2.69 -8.37 1.17
C THR A 35 3.69 -9.50 1.02
N THR A 36 4.96 -9.18 1.00
CA THR A 36 5.99 -10.17 0.75
C THR A 36 6.97 -10.18 1.90
N GLU A 37 7.28 -11.36 2.37
CA GLU A 37 8.26 -11.53 3.41
C GLU A 37 9.39 -12.36 2.88
N THR A 38 10.59 -12.09 3.30
CA THR A 38 11.74 -12.85 2.90
C THR A 38 12.44 -13.35 4.14
N PHE A 39 12.72 -14.60 4.18
CA PHE A 39 13.39 -15.18 5.35
C PHE A 39 14.31 -16.31 4.91
N LYS A 40 15.18 -16.75 5.79
CA LYS A 40 16.09 -17.83 5.48
C LYS A 40 15.57 -19.11 6.07
N ASP A 41 15.66 -20.20 5.28
CA ASP A 41 15.19 -21.45 5.83
C ASP A 41 16.36 -22.09 6.59
N ARG A 42 16.17 -23.31 7.01
CA ARG A 42 17.18 -23.96 7.83
C ARG A 42 18.45 -24.16 7.07
N SER A 43 18.44 -24.26 5.78
CA SER A 43 19.63 -24.46 5.03
C SER A 43 20.30 -23.17 4.65
N GLY A 44 19.78 -22.02 5.08
CA GLY A 44 20.38 -20.77 4.73
C GLY A 44 19.88 -20.19 3.44
N LYS A 45 18.92 -20.82 2.79
CA LYS A 45 18.45 -20.33 1.52
C LYS A 45 17.40 -19.27 1.73
N LEU A 46 17.44 -18.22 0.94
CA LEU A 46 16.45 -17.17 1.06
C LEU A 46 15.15 -17.60 0.42
N ILE A 47 14.08 -17.46 1.14
CA ILE A 47 12.76 -17.80 0.67
C ILE A 47 11.89 -16.60 0.72
N SER A 48 11.14 -16.35 -0.35
CA SER A 48 10.25 -15.23 -0.44
C SER A 48 8.84 -15.75 -0.46
N GLN A 49 7.97 -15.16 0.34
CA GLN A 49 6.60 -15.61 0.44
C GLN A 49 5.66 -14.44 0.32
N THR A 50 4.67 -14.53 -0.53
CA THR A 50 3.74 -13.44 -0.77
C THR A 50 2.34 -13.85 -0.32
N GLU A 51 1.72 -12.96 0.43
CA GLU A 51 0.33 -13.15 0.80
C GLU A 51 -0.51 -12.13 0.08
N TRP A 52 -1.65 -12.54 -0.43
CA TRP A 52 -2.55 -11.63 -1.12
C TRP A 52 -3.73 -11.31 -0.23
N HIS A 53 -3.98 -10.03 -0.07
CA HIS A 53 -5.07 -9.59 0.81
C HIS A 53 -6.09 -8.82 -0.04
N THR A 54 -7.35 -9.02 0.22
CA THR A 54 -8.38 -8.24 -0.44
C THR A 54 -8.70 -7.06 0.46
N VAL A 55 -8.52 -5.86 -0.06
CA VAL A 55 -8.74 -4.64 0.71
C VAL A 55 -9.96 -3.93 0.14
N VAL A 56 -10.82 -3.46 1.00
CA VAL A 56 -12.02 -2.74 0.62
C VAL A 56 -11.99 -1.38 1.29
N LEU A 57 -12.18 -0.34 0.52
CA LEU A 57 -12.19 1.03 1.03
C LEU A 57 -13.53 1.66 0.69
N TRP A 58 -14.03 2.47 1.59
CA TRP A 58 -15.34 3.09 1.43
C TRP A 58 -15.26 4.59 1.39
N ARG A 59 -16.16 5.21 0.64
CA ARG A 59 -16.37 6.66 0.66
C ARG A 59 -15.12 7.45 0.36
N GLY A 60 -14.68 8.27 1.24
CA GLY A 60 -13.52 9.10 0.99
C GLY A 60 -12.26 8.34 0.65
N LEU A 61 -12.03 7.21 1.31
CA LEU A 61 -10.85 6.42 1.00
C LEU A 61 -10.99 5.79 -0.38
N ALA A 62 -12.21 5.44 -0.79
CA ALA A 62 -12.42 4.91 -2.11
C ALA A 62 -12.12 5.97 -3.16
N GLU A 63 -12.44 7.23 -2.88
CA GLU A 63 -12.14 8.28 -3.80
C GLU A 63 -10.64 8.50 -3.92
N LEU A 64 -9.93 8.41 -2.80
CA LEU A 64 -8.49 8.53 -2.87
C LEU A 64 -7.90 7.40 -3.69
N ALA A 65 -8.42 6.20 -3.52
CA ALA A 65 -7.92 5.07 -4.28
C ALA A 65 -8.18 5.28 -5.77
N GLN A 66 -9.34 5.79 -6.11
CA GLN A 66 -9.65 6.00 -7.50
C GLN A 66 -8.73 7.03 -8.13
N LYS A 67 -8.41 8.06 -7.39
CA LYS A 67 -7.60 9.11 -7.96
C LYS A 67 -6.13 8.77 -8.02
N TYR A 68 -5.62 8.08 -7.04
CA TYR A 68 -4.17 7.96 -6.93
C TYR A 68 -3.60 6.56 -7.00
N LEU A 69 -4.38 5.53 -6.76
CA LEU A 69 -3.81 4.19 -6.70
C LEU A 69 -3.91 3.48 -8.05
N HIS A 70 -2.91 2.67 -8.34
CA HIS A 70 -2.92 1.90 -9.55
C HIS A 70 -2.11 0.63 -9.31
N LYS A 71 -2.08 -0.22 -10.28
CA LYS A 71 -1.31 -1.45 -10.16
C LYS A 71 0.12 -1.10 -9.80
N GLY A 72 0.67 -1.72 -8.80
CA GLY A 72 2.03 -1.50 -8.36
C GLY A 72 2.19 -0.44 -7.27
N SER A 73 1.15 0.32 -6.97
CA SER A 73 1.26 1.34 -5.93
C SER A 73 1.65 0.73 -4.61
N LEU A 74 2.52 1.39 -3.87
CA LEU A 74 2.93 0.93 -2.55
C LEU A 74 2.14 1.71 -1.51
N VAL A 75 1.44 1.03 -0.65
CA VAL A 75 0.59 1.68 0.33
C VAL A 75 0.67 1.04 1.70
N TYR A 76 0.32 1.83 2.69
CA TYR A 76 0.12 1.34 4.05
C TYR A 76 -1.39 1.37 4.29
N ILE A 77 -1.95 0.26 4.72
CA ILE A 77 -3.37 0.17 5.01
C ILE A 77 -3.54 -0.25 6.46
N GLU A 78 -4.43 0.42 7.13
CA GLU A 78 -4.77 0.01 8.48
C GLU A 78 -6.26 -0.21 8.51
N GLY A 79 -6.73 -1.28 9.04
CA GLY A 79 -8.15 -1.58 9.06
C GLY A 79 -8.47 -2.76 9.93
N ARG A 80 -9.51 -3.48 9.56
CA ARG A 80 -9.96 -4.61 10.35
C ARG A 80 -10.42 -5.71 9.43
N LEU A 81 -10.45 -6.92 9.92
CA LEU A 81 -10.89 -8.05 9.14
C LEU A 81 -12.40 -8.14 9.16
N ARG A 82 -12.97 -8.50 8.05
CA ARG A 82 -14.39 -8.70 7.97
C ARG A 82 -14.65 -9.86 7.04
N THR A 83 -15.51 -10.77 7.44
CA THR A 83 -15.88 -11.89 6.61
C THR A 83 -17.31 -11.70 6.16
N ARG A 84 -17.53 -11.82 4.87
CA ARG A 84 -18.89 -11.78 4.36
C ARG A 84 -19.20 -13.12 3.74
N SER A 85 -20.46 -13.43 3.66
CA SER A 85 -20.86 -14.70 3.09
C SER A 85 -21.98 -14.48 2.10
N TRP A 86 -22.07 -15.36 1.13
CA TRP A 86 -23.13 -15.30 0.13
C TRP A 86 -23.36 -16.72 -0.39
N GLU A 87 -24.42 -16.89 -1.14
CA GLU A 87 -24.67 -18.18 -1.77
C GLU A 87 -24.46 -18.03 -3.25
N ASP A 88 -23.84 -19.01 -3.86
CA ASP A 88 -23.61 -18.92 -5.29
C ASP A 88 -24.86 -19.49 -5.99
N LYS A 89 -24.80 -19.58 -7.32
CA LYS A 89 -25.94 -20.02 -8.06
C LYS A 89 -26.32 -21.42 -7.77
N GLU A 90 -25.42 -22.23 -7.27
CA GLU A 90 -25.74 -23.57 -7.00
C GLU A 90 -26.15 -23.79 -5.58
N GLY A 91 -26.33 -22.76 -4.83
CA GLY A 91 -26.75 -22.88 -3.44
C GLY A 91 -25.63 -23.12 -2.46
N ASN A 92 -24.39 -23.05 -2.91
CA ASN A 92 -23.27 -23.27 -2.01
C ASN A 92 -22.95 -21.99 -1.27
N LYS A 93 -22.70 -22.11 0.02
CA LYS A 93 -22.38 -20.95 0.82
C LYS A 93 -20.92 -20.63 0.65
N LYS A 94 -20.61 -19.39 0.32
CA LYS A 94 -19.25 -18.95 0.14
C LYS A 94 -18.89 -17.87 1.13
N PHE A 95 -17.62 -17.79 1.45
CA PHE A 95 -17.14 -16.80 2.39
C PHE A 95 -15.94 -16.09 1.82
N ALA A 96 -15.76 -14.85 2.17
CA ALA A 96 -14.55 -14.11 1.80
C ALA A 96 -14.16 -13.24 2.98
N THR A 97 -12.88 -13.29 3.33
CA THR A 97 -12.37 -12.44 4.39
C THR A 97 -11.64 -11.29 3.76
N GLU A 98 -11.99 -10.09 4.12
CA GLU A 98 -11.44 -8.89 3.53
C GLU A 98 -10.93 -7.96 4.62
N VAL A 99 -10.06 -7.05 4.25
CA VAL A 99 -9.57 -6.03 5.14
C VAL A 99 -10.33 -4.77 4.78
N VAL A 100 -11.14 -4.25 5.68
CA VAL A 100 -11.85 -3.01 5.46
C VAL A 100 -10.97 -1.92 6.00
N GLY A 101 -10.48 -1.06 5.12
CA GLY A 101 -9.50 -0.07 5.52
C GLY A 101 -10.10 1.13 6.20
N ASP A 102 -9.46 1.58 7.25
CA ASP A 102 -9.85 2.78 7.95
C ASP A 102 -8.86 3.89 7.68
N ASN A 103 -7.66 3.56 7.26
CA ASN A 103 -6.63 4.56 7.00
C ASN A 103 -5.76 4.11 5.85
N LEU A 104 -5.34 5.02 5.01
CA LEU A 104 -4.55 4.72 3.83
C LEU A 104 -3.45 5.76 3.71
N ILE A 105 -2.21 5.32 3.57
CA ILE A 105 -1.11 6.23 3.34
C ILE A 105 -0.36 5.72 2.11
N MET A 106 -0.17 6.61 1.14
CA MET A 106 0.54 6.25 -0.06
C MET A 106 2.02 6.41 0.18
N LEU A 107 2.78 5.38 -0.10
CA LEU A 107 4.20 5.37 0.20
C LEU A 107 5.07 5.42 -1.05
N ASP A 108 4.47 5.55 -2.22
CA ASP A 108 5.25 5.63 -3.41
C ASP A 108 6.08 6.88 -3.45
N LYS A 109 7.21 6.83 -4.11
CA LYS A 109 7.97 8.00 -4.32
C LYS A 109 7.23 8.82 -5.30
N ARG A 110 7.26 10.12 -5.18
CA ARG A 110 6.62 10.94 -6.11
C ARG A 110 7.39 10.91 -7.31
N SER A 111 6.89 10.41 -8.30
CA SER A 111 7.64 10.30 -9.44
C SER A 111 7.41 11.42 -10.30
N ASP A 112 6.72 12.33 -10.05
CA ASP A 112 6.50 13.25 -11.04
C ASP A 112 7.41 14.27 -10.88
N GLY A 113 7.73 14.83 -11.49
CA GLY A 113 8.59 15.72 -11.44
C GLY A 113 8.31 16.81 -10.68
N SER A 114 7.61 16.60 -9.83
CA SER A 114 7.32 17.72 -9.18
C SER A 114 8.43 18.14 -8.34
N HIS A 115 9.49 17.59 -8.32
CA HIS A 115 10.55 18.14 -7.68
C HIS A 115 11.19 19.00 -8.62
N PRO A 116 11.16 20.16 -8.56
CA PRO A 116 11.85 20.99 -9.48
C PRO A 116 13.25 20.75 -9.21
N PRO A 117 13.97 20.66 -10.13
CA PRO A 117 15.31 20.38 -9.94
C PRO A 117 15.85 21.53 -9.22
N VAL A 118 16.42 21.36 -8.27
CA VAL A 118 16.97 22.39 -7.63
C VAL A 118 18.03 22.85 -8.40
N SER A 119 17.99 23.82 -8.98
CA SER A 119 19.00 24.20 -9.77
C SER A 119 19.93 24.82 -8.91
N HIS A 120 20.95 24.33 -8.83
CA HIS A 120 21.86 24.90 -8.08
C HIS A 120 22.65 25.81 -8.83
N GLU A 121 22.25 26.47 -9.68
CA GLU A 121 23.03 27.25 -10.40
C GLU A 121 23.54 28.28 -9.57
N GLY A 122 24.25 28.73 -9.58
CA GLY A 122 24.72 29.71 -8.86
C GLY A 122 25.63 29.36 -7.89
N MET A 123 25.86 28.37 -7.78
CA MET A 123 26.67 28.01 -6.94
C MET A 123 27.88 27.87 -7.42
N ASP A 124 28.35 28.46 -8.00
CA ASP A 124 29.47 28.18 -8.63
C ASP A 124 30.45 28.33 -7.71
N GLY A 125 30.73 27.95 -7.48
CA GLY A 125 31.54 27.91 -6.73
C GLY A 125 32.61 27.79 -6.40
N THR A 126 32.90 28.22 -5.92
CA THR A 126 33.97 28.12 -5.54
C THR A 126 34.08 27.10 -4.88
N GLY A 127 33.62 26.41 -5.08
CA GLY A 127 33.86 25.31 -4.63
C GLY A 127 34.36 24.70 -3.74
N ASN A 128 34.55 24.74 -3.10
CA ASN A 128 35.02 24.03 -2.32
C ASN A 128 34.35 23.08 -1.88
N SER A 129 34.00 22.53 -2.18
CA SER A 129 33.39 21.55 -1.99
C SER A 129 33.70 20.64 -1.14
N ASP A 130 34.22 20.62 -0.46
CA ASP A 130 34.46 19.62 0.25
C ASP A 130 33.41 19.26 1.04
N THR A 131 32.44 19.25 0.77
CA THR A 131 31.46 18.81 1.44
C THR A 131 31.54 17.52 1.61
N PRO A 132 31.56 16.99 2.54
CA PRO A 132 31.67 15.70 2.70
C PRO A 132 30.46 15.14 2.47
N PRO A 133 30.49 14.11 2.10
CA PRO A 133 29.37 13.51 1.69
C PRO A 133 28.74 12.99 2.76
N ILE A 134 28.28 13.14 3.35
CA ILE A 134 27.70 12.64 4.27
C ILE A 134 26.76 11.87 4.15
N GLY A 135 26.05 11.70 4.43
CA GLY A 135 25.06 11.06 4.36
C GLY A 135 24.83 9.96 4.23
N GLU A 136 25.22 9.36 3.99
CA GLU A 136 24.88 8.25 3.65
C GLU A 136 24.24 7.52 4.52
N PRO A 137 24.29 7.42 5.31
CA PRO A 137 23.79 6.53 6.09
C PRO A 137 22.48 6.40 6.24
N SER A 138 21.92 7.10 6.16
CA SER A 138 20.69 7.01 6.38
C SER A 138 20.04 5.96 6.01
N GLU A 139 20.43 5.45 5.23
CA GLU A 139 19.69 4.52 4.71
C GLU A 139 19.41 3.58 5.59
N ASP A 140 19.98 3.43 6.44
CA ASP A 140 19.66 2.39 7.08
C ASP A 140 18.57 2.49 7.90
N LEU A 141 17.83 3.24 7.92
CA LEU A 141 16.83 3.21 8.68
C LEU A 141 15.98 2.29 8.42
N PRO A 142 15.76 1.45 9.04
CA PRO A 142 15.02 0.43 8.71
C PRO A 142 13.79 0.75 9.20
N PHE A 143 13.04 0.85 9.16
CA PHE A 143 11.86 0.89 9.61
C PHE A 143 11.10 1.27 8.73
#